data_b98f9205f2fe92fb926d60effd36eb65
#
_entry.id   b98f9205f2fe92fb926d60effd36eb65
#
_cell.length_a   1.000
_cell.length_b   1.000
_cell.length_c   1.000
_cell.angle_alpha   90.00
_cell.angle_beta   90.00
_cell.angle_gamma   90.00
#
_symmetry.space_group_name_H-M   'P 1'
#
loop_
_entity.id
_entity.type
_entity.pdbx_description
1 polymer ?
#
loop_
_entity_poly.entity_id
_entity_poly.type
_entity_poly.pdbx_seq_one_letter_code
_entity_poly.pdbx_strand_id
1 'polypeptide(L)'
;MKKSLALILILLSLSLMLCACNKGGDEPTDAPTDKVSEKPTEPEKPVEIPEGAVMLSTEAGLRVLYADGCFDGANLVYGRLMDVDLHAYSNIGYYSMLRSDKSYADDGKLEILIGMTGKEASEKSRASLETYLDYTVSVIDGSIVINSHSPERLDEAVDYFLSRVKLIGDSVVYLPENKENIGKYTDYPAPDVDIAGVALSEFSFVYPKEATEYELAAVRMMIDWIGNNTGAIISMRDDSTEREQYEILMGKTSREVSEQIFSTLAQNEYLFKLVGGDGRTDIAIAYSNAITMNKLVEQIGSEISDSGKVPEEIRGEIKEDRMIVSQIPQLRDPCILLEDGVYYAYGTGWVCYKNTSGDLAGEWKSLGRVVTIPEDAADCYWAPEVHKYNGAFYMFTTYKSSKTGHRGCTVLRADTPEGPFVEISDGHVTPSDWDAIDGTLYVDEEGTPWMIFVHEWTSTPDGIGRMAAAKMSEDLTKFVSEPIELFRADDPSWTDHQVTDGCWMYKCENGELIMIWSNFSSEGYCVGIARSDNGKVDGNWSQDDKLLYSKSMTGEYDGGHGMIFYSITGQMYLSIHSPNSAGDGRKETPVFIAIREENGTLVWDN
;
A
#
# COMPACT_ATOMS: atom_id res chain seq x y z
N MET A 1 -24.80 -6.76 17.28
CA MET A 1 -23.92 -6.21 18.33
C MET A 1 -23.79 -7.22 19.46
N LYS A 2 -22.91 -8.22 19.38
CA LYS A 2 -22.46 -9.14 20.46
C LYS A 2 -21.64 -10.32 19.90
N LYS A 3 -20.70 -10.08 18.96
CA LYS A 3 -19.71 -11.12 18.54
C LYS A 3 -18.32 -10.56 18.20
N SER A 4 -17.98 -9.32 18.58
CA SER A 4 -16.68 -8.70 18.28
C SER A 4 -15.81 -8.43 19.52
N LEU A 5 -15.99 -9.17 20.61
CA LEU A 5 -15.22 -8.95 21.85
C LEU A 5 -14.40 -10.16 22.31
N ALA A 6 -14.22 -11.18 21.49
CA ALA A 6 -13.49 -12.40 21.86
C ALA A 6 -12.09 -12.55 21.21
N LEU A 7 -11.65 -11.62 20.35
CA LEU A 7 -10.36 -11.74 19.64
C LEU A 7 -9.22 -10.85 20.17
N ILE A 8 -9.43 -10.07 21.21
CA ILE A 8 -8.41 -9.14 21.76
C ILE A 8 -7.70 -9.68 23.02
N LEU A 9 -8.04 -10.85 23.52
CA LEU A 9 -7.52 -11.37 24.80
C LEU A 9 -6.49 -12.52 24.68
N ILE A 10 -6.00 -12.87 23.49
CA ILE A 10 -5.00 -13.96 23.29
C ILE A 10 -3.59 -13.44 22.97
N LEU A 11 -3.38 -12.14 22.76
CA LEU A 11 -2.05 -11.57 22.39
C LEU A 11 -1.26 -10.94 23.55
N LEU A 12 -1.60 -11.21 24.81
CA LEU A 12 -0.95 -10.59 25.99
C LEU A 12 -0.33 -11.59 26.98
N SER A 13 0.01 -12.83 26.60
CA SER A 13 0.59 -13.82 27.52
C SER A 13 1.91 -14.48 27.08
N LEU A 14 2.70 -13.89 26.18
CA LEU A 14 4.01 -14.47 25.77
C LEU A 14 5.17 -13.46 25.82
N SER A 15 5.33 -12.75 26.93
CA SER A 15 6.58 -12.03 27.19
C SER A 15 6.83 -11.87 28.68
N LEU A 16 7.25 -12.97 29.34
CA LEU A 16 7.89 -12.93 30.65
C LEU A 16 8.42 -14.33 31.00
N MET A 17 9.57 -14.72 30.46
CA MET A 17 10.48 -15.69 31.07
C MET A 17 11.84 -15.70 30.33
N LEU A 18 12.68 -14.76 30.68
CA LEU A 18 14.14 -14.85 30.48
C LEU A 18 14.79 -13.84 31.43
N CYS A 19 15.21 -14.34 32.58
CA CYS A 19 16.41 -13.87 33.29
C CYS A 19 16.48 -14.51 34.69
N ALA A 20 17.32 -15.48 34.85
CA ALA A 20 18.11 -15.68 36.09
C ALA A 20 19.22 -16.73 35.83
N CYS A 21 20.38 -16.23 35.49
CA CYS A 21 21.63 -16.93 35.76
C CYS A 21 22.15 -16.45 37.14
N ASN A 22 22.48 -17.32 38.10
CA ASN A 22 23.87 -17.37 38.55
C ASN A 22 24.14 -18.28 39.78
N LYS A 23 25.23 -19.04 39.64
CA LYS A 23 26.27 -19.39 40.58
C LYS A 23 25.98 -20.30 41.79
N GLY A 24 26.84 -21.30 41.89
CA GLY A 24 27.30 -21.90 43.13
C GLY A 24 27.64 -23.39 42.94
N GLY A 25 28.94 -23.69 42.91
CA GLY A 25 29.47 -25.04 42.81
C GLY A 25 29.38 -25.77 44.13
N ASP A 26 29.52 -27.09 44.03
CA ASP A 26 30.46 -27.91 44.81
C ASP A 26 30.28 -29.38 44.41
N GLU A 27 31.39 -30.04 44.23
CA GLU A 27 31.58 -31.47 43.94
C GLU A 27 31.48 -32.33 45.22
N PRO A 28 31.75 -33.64 45.14
CA PRO A 28 30.82 -34.75 44.88
C PRO A 28 30.73 -35.70 46.07
N THR A 29 29.72 -36.56 46.14
CA THR A 29 29.75 -37.76 46.98
C THR A 29 29.20 -38.97 46.25
N ASP A 30 29.99 -40.05 46.36
CA ASP A 30 29.82 -41.38 45.78
C ASP A 30 28.55 -42.13 46.19
N ALA A 31 28.09 -42.97 45.22
CA ALA A 31 27.57 -44.34 45.27
C ALA A 31 26.10 -44.56 45.69
N PRO A 32 25.46 -45.67 45.34
CA PRO A 32 25.93 -46.87 44.62
C PRO A 32 25.08 -47.25 43.38
N THR A 33 25.71 -47.98 42.52
CA THR A 33 25.14 -48.65 41.35
C THR A 33 24.12 -49.73 41.71
N ASP A 34 22.84 -49.47 41.42
CA ASP A 34 21.87 -50.54 41.23
C ASP A 34 21.73 -50.86 39.72
N LYS A 35 22.13 -52.06 39.35
CA LYS A 35 21.88 -52.63 38.04
C LYS A 35 20.38 -52.87 37.88
N VAL A 36 19.68 -51.97 37.20
CA VAL A 36 18.37 -52.27 36.65
C VAL A 36 18.61 -53.15 35.41
N SER A 37 18.12 -54.39 35.49
CA SER A 37 18.11 -55.32 34.35
C SER A 37 17.18 -54.74 33.29
N GLU A 38 17.72 -54.36 32.14
CA GLU A 38 16.95 -54.08 30.95
C GLU A 38 16.18 -55.34 30.55
N LYS A 39 14.84 -55.32 30.67
CA LYS A 39 13.97 -56.23 29.98
C LYS A 39 14.15 -55.98 28.48
N PRO A 40 14.25 -57.00 27.64
CA PRO A 40 14.24 -56.82 26.20
C PRO A 40 12.93 -56.13 25.82
N THR A 41 12.98 -54.92 25.30
CA THR A 41 11.88 -54.32 24.59
C THR A 41 11.53 -55.19 23.40
N GLU A 42 10.31 -55.71 23.34
CA GLU A 42 9.77 -56.29 22.10
C GLU A 42 9.99 -55.28 20.98
N PRO A 43 10.39 -55.69 19.77
CA PRO A 43 10.50 -54.80 18.64
C PRO A 43 9.13 -54.18 18.41
N GLU A 44 9.07 -52.86 18.48
CA GLU A 44 7.87 -52.10 18.10
C GLU A 44 7.45 -52.57 16.71
N LYS A 45 6.17 -52.92 16.55
CA LYS A 45 5.61 -53.23 15.24
C LYS A 45 5.85 -52.06 14.32
N PRO A 46 6.28 -52.31 13.07
CA PRO A 46 6.41 -51.22 12.09
C PRO A 46 5.10 -50.43 12.05
N VAL A 47 5.20 -49.12 12.20
CA VAL A 47 4.04 -48.23 12.11
C VAL A 47 3.60 -48.24 10.64
N GLU A 48 2.43 -48.83 10.35
CA GLU A 48 1.89 -48.86 8.97
C GLU A 48 1.33 -47.51 8.60
N ILE A 49 1.85 -46.93 7.50
CA ILE A 49 1.31 -45.72 6.89
C ILE A 49 0.04 -46.13 6.13
N PRO A 50 -1.10 -45.43 6.35
CA PRO A 50 -2.36 -45.72 5.68
C PRO A 50 -2.24 -45.71 4.15
N GLU A 51 -2.99 -46.57 3.48
CA GLU A 51 -3.09 -46.58 2.02
C GLU A 51 -3.67 -45.22 1.52
N GLY A 52 -3.07 -44.66 0.50
CA GLY A 52 -3.47 -43.33 -0.06
C GLY A 52 -2.85 -42.12 0.65
N ALA A 53 -2.06 -42.32 1.72
CA ALA A 53 -1.31 -41.24 2.34
C ALA A 53 -0.25 -40.69 1.38
N VAL A 54 -0.09 -39.33 1.38
CA VAL A 54 1.00 -38.67 0.67
C VAL A 54 2.11 -38.31 1.66
N MET A 55 3.30 -38.86 1.40
CA MET A 55 4.49 -38.60 2.23
C MET A 55 5.00 -37.20 2.02
N LEU A 56 4.95 -36.35 3.07
CA LEU A 56 5.49 -35.00 3.05
C LEU A 56 6.97 -34.94 3.44
N SER A 57 7.43 -35.84 4.33
CA SER A 57 8.84 -36.03 4.67
C SER A 57 9.49 -37.01 3.69
N THR A 58 10.10 -36.50 2.63
CA THR A 58 10.74 -37.31 1.59
C THR A 58 12.23 -37.02 1.50
N GLU A 59 13.05 -38.02 1.06
CA GLU A 59 14.48 -37.80 0.79
C GLU A 59 14.72 -36.76 -0.31
N ALA A 60 13.80 -36.65 -1.28
CA ALA A 60 13.85 -35.64 -2.34
C ALA A 60 13.54 -34.22 -1.84
N GLY A 61 12.92 -34.12 -0.66
CA GLY A 61 12.50 -32.85 -0.07
C GLY A 61 11.09 -32.43 -0.48
N LEU A 62 10.60 -31.34 0.14
CA LEU A 62 9.29 -30.76 -0.04
C LEU A 62 9.43 -29.30 -0.44
N ARG A 63 8.52 -28.82 -1.28
CA ARG A 63 8.41 -27.41 -1.67
C ARG A 63 6.96 -26.95 -1.58
N VAL A 64 6.76 -25.75 -1.05
CA VAL A 64 5.49 -25.02 -1.09
C VAL A 64 5.64 -23.90 -2.11
N LEU A 65 4.90 -24.00 -3.21
CA LEU A 65 4.82 -22.96 -4.25
C LEU A 65 3.52 -22.18 -4.10
N TYR A 66 3.60 -20.87 -4.22
CA TYR A 66 2.43 -20.02 -4.13
C TYR A 66 2.33 -19.05 -5.32
N ALA A 67 1.11 -18.83 -5.75
CA ALA A 67 0.76 -17.81 -6.73
C ALA A 67 0.76 -16.41 -6.09
N ASP A 68 0.77 -15.36 -6.93
CA ASP A 68 0.63 -13.97 -6.46
C ASP A 68 -0.61 -13.84 -5.55
N GLY A 69 -0.45 -13.12 -4.44
CA GLY A 69 -1.50 -12.92 -3.44
C GLY A 69 -1.75 -14.11 -2.49
N CYS A 70 -1.07 -15.25 -2.66
CA CYS A 70 -1.28 -16.45 -1.84
C CYS A 70 -0.17 -16.70 -0.80
N PHE A 71 0.68 -15.70 -0.53
CA PHE A 71 1.82 -15.85 0.37
C PHE A 71 1.43 -16.21 1.81
N ASP A 72 0.39 -15.59 2.36
CA ASP A 72 -0.01 -15.81 3.76
C ASP A 72 -0.47 -17.25 4.00
N GLY A 73 -1.29 -17.80 3.12
CA GLY A 73 -1.69 -19.21 3.17
C GLY A 73 -0.49 -20.17 3.03
N ALA A 74 0.44 -19.86 2.13
CA ALA A 74 1.65 -20.66 1.95
C ALA A 74 2.60 -20.60 3.16
N ASN A 75 2.73 -19.44 3.78
CA ASN A 75 3.50 -19.25 4.99
C ASN A 75 2.87 -19.97 6.19
N LEU A 76 1.54 -20.02 6.28
CA LEU A 76 0.82 -20.80 7.27
C LEU A 76 1.08 -22.32 7.10
N VAL A 77 1.03 -22.83 5.86
CA VAL A 77 1.38 -24.23 5.56
C VAL A 77 2.82 -24.53 5.97
N TYR A 78 3.76 -23.68 5.61
CA TYR A 78 5.17 -23.82 6.01
C TYR A 78 5.33 -23.89 7.53
N GLY A 79 4.79 -22.90 8.25
CA GLY A 79 4.89 -22.82 9.71
C GLY A 79 4.30 -24.07 10.38
N ARG A 80 3.13 -24.52 9.93
CA ARG A 80 2.45 -25.68 10.50
C ARG A 80 3.18 -26.99 10.23
N LEU A 81 3.80 -27.15 9.06
CA LEU A 81 4.63 -28.34 8.78
C LEU A 81 5.87 -28.38 9.69
N MET A 82 6.48 -27.23 9.96
CA MET A 82 7.59 -27.12 10.91
C MET A 82 7.16 -27.46 12.35
N ASP A 83 5.94 -27.09 12.75
CA ASP A 83 5.37 -27.44 14.07
C ASP A 83 5.10 -28.95 14.24
N VAL A 84 4.75 -29.64 13.15
CA VAL A 84 4.46 -31.09 13.19
C VAL A 84 5.74 -31.88 13.40
N ASP A 85 6.80 -31.57 12.68
CA ASP A 85 8.12 -32.20 12.88
C ASP A 85 9.26 -31.25 12.42
N LEU A 86 9.82 -30.53 13.38
CA LEU A 86 10.95 -29.64 13.12
C LEU A 86 12.17 -30.39 12.58
N HIS A 87 12.38 -31.67 12.98
CA HIS A 87 13.54 -32.44 12.55
C HIS A 87 13.44 -32.90 11.10
N ALA A 88 12.24 -33.22 10.61
CA ALA A 88 12.04 -33.65 9.22
C ALA A 88 12.44 -32.54 8.22
N TYR A 89 12.34 -31.28 8.62
CA TYR A 89 12.57 -30.10 7.75
C TYR A 89 13.73 -29.22 8.20
N SER A 90 14.41 -29.51 9.31
CA SER A 90 15.45 -28.66 9.91
C SER A 90 16.64 -28.35 8.98
N ASN A 91 16.88 -29.19 7.99
CA ASN A 91 17.94 -29.03 7.00
C ASN A 91 17.48 -28.26 5.74
N ILE A 92 16.18 -27.93 5.65
CA ILE A 92 15.61 -27.21 4.52
C ILE A 92 15.44 -25.74 4.94
N GLY A 93 16.25 -24.84 4.37
CA GLY A 93 16.11 -23.42 4.65
C GLY A 93 14.75 -22.88 4.19
N TYR A 94 14.18 -21.91 4.93
CA TYR A 94 12.92 -21.22 4.64
C TYR A 94 12.76 -20.91 3.14
N TYR A 95 13.72 -20.19 2.56
CA TYR A 95 13.70 -19.83 1.14
C TYR A 95 13.91 -21.00 0.16
N SER A 96 14.27 -22.18 0.65
CA SER A 96 14.37 -23.38 -0.18
C SER A 96 13.05 -24.15 -0.24
N MET A 97 12.26 -24.07 0.81
CA MET A 97 10.97 -24.75 0.93
C MET A 97 9.81 -23.86 0.44
N LEU A 98 9.77 -22.57 0.81
CA LEU A 98 8.70 -21.64 0.45
C LEU A 98 9.15 -20.74 -0.71
N ARG A 99 8.47 -20.80 -1.86
CA ARG A 99 8.84 -20.10 -3.10
C ARG A 99 7.62 -19.55 -3.84
N SER A 100 7.76 -18.35 -4.41
CA SER A 100 6.85 -17.89 -5.45
C SER A 100 7.02 -18.79 -6.70
N ASP A 101 5.93 -19.09 -7.38
CA ASP A 101 5.91 -19.86 -8.62
C ASP A 101 6.73 -19.21 -9.77
N LYS A 102 7.01 -17.91 -9.68
CA LYS A 102 7.84 -17.15 -10.64
C LYS A 102 9.35 -17.30 -10.43
N SER A 103 9.79 -17.86 -9.30
CA SER A 103 11.20 -17.78 -8.86
C SER A 103 11.83 -19.14 -8.51
N TYR A 104 11.44 -20.24 -9.17
CA TYR A 104 11.99 -21.56 -8.87
C TYR A 104 12.39 -22.33 -10.13
N ALA A 105 13.25 -23.36 -9.93
CA ALA A 105 13.57 -24.37 -10.93
C ALA A 105 13.02 -25.73 -10.47
N ASP A 106 12.43 -26.48 -11.40
CA ASP A 106 11.95 -27.83 -11.13
C ASP A 106 13.16 -28.75 -10.82
N ASP A 107 13.17 -29.32 -9.61
CA ASP A 107 14.25 -30.16 -9.09
C ASP A 107 13.74 -31.53 -8.57
N GLY A 108 12.52 -31.91 -8.95
CA GLY A 108 11.92 -33.20 -8.65
C GLY A 108 11.44 -33.36 -7.20
N LYS A 109 11.31 -32.28 -6.42
CA LYS A 109 10.72 -32.31 -5.08
C LYS A 109 9.22 -32.52 -5.14
N LEU A 110 8.64 -33.05 -4.04
CA LEU A 110 7.21 -33.02 -3.84
C LEU A 110 6.75 -31.56 -3.73
N GLU A 111 5.71 -31.19 -4.45
CA GLU A 111 5.18 -29.83 -4.46
C GLU A 111 3.81 -29.72 -3.79
N ILE A 112 3.64 -28.71 -2.93
CA ILE A 112 2.34 -28.20 -2.49
C ILE A 112 2.11 -26.91 -3.22
N LEU A 113 1.10 -26.87 -4.08
CA LEU A 113 0.76 -25.72 -4.94
C LEU A 113 -0.41 -24.96 -4.32
N ILE A 114 -0.25 -23.67 -4.05
CA ILE A 114 -1.27 -22.84 -3.39
C ILE A 114 -1.70 -21.72 -4.35
N GLY A 115 -2.98 -21.71 -4.70
CA GLY A 115 -3.57 -20.80 -5.67
C GLY A 115 -3.26 -21.19 -7.12
N MET A 116 -3.42 -20.23 -8.03
CA MET A 116 -3.19 -20.39 -9.47
C MET A 116 -1.71 -20.23 -9.82
N THR A 117 -0.89 -21.18 -9.44
CA THR A 117 0.52 -21.24 -9.86
C THR A 117 0.62 -21.52 -11.37
N GLY A 118 1.76 -21.22 -11.99
CA GLY A 118 2.03 -21.52 -13.40
C GLY A 118 2.16 -23.02 -13.75
N LYS A 119 1.63 -23.92 -12.90
CA LYS A 119 1.66 -25.37 -13.09
C LYS A 119 0.32 -25.87 -13.63
N GLU A 120 0.36 -26.80 -14.60
CA GLU A 120 -0.82 -27.46 -15.17
C GLU A 120 -1.73 -28.11 -14.11
N ALA A 121 -1.16 -28.61 -13.03
CA ALA A 121 -1.93 -29.18 -11.91
C ALA A 121 -2.82 -28.13 -11.22
N SER A 122 -2.36 -26.87 -11.10
CA SER A 122 -3.19 -25.77 -10.58
C SER A 122 -4.33 -25.41 -11.53
N GLU A 123 -4.10 -25.42 -12.83
CA GLU A 123 -5.13 -25.17 -13.84
C GLU A 123 -6.21 -26.27 -13.80
N LYS A 124 -5.80 -27.56 -13.76
CA LYS A 124 -6.73 -28.68 -13.62
C LYS A 124 -7.56 -28.60 -12.35
N SER A 125 -6.93 -28.26 -11.23
CA SER A 125 -7.58 -28.08 -9.93
C SER A 125 -8.60 -26.92 -9.97
N ARG A 126 -8.23 -25.79 -10.57
CA ARG A 126 -9.11 -24.63 -10.72
C ARG A 126 -10.34 -24.96 -11.60
N ALA A 127 -10.15 -25.70 -12.67
CA ALA A 127 -11.20 -26.08 -13.61
C ALA A 127 -12.24 -27.04 -13.01
N SER A 128 -11.98 -27.69 -11.85
CA SER A 128 -12.94 -28.53 -11.16
C SER A 128 -13.92 -27.76 -10.25
N LEU A 129 -13.68 -26.47 -10.02
CA LEU A 129 -14.55 -25.61 -9.22
C LEU A 129 -15.78 -25.19 -10.06
N GLU A 130 -16.98 -25.43 -9.54
CA GLU A 130 -18.24 -25.12 -10.23
C GLU A 130 -18.74 -23.70 -9.92
N THR A 131 -18.44 -23.20 -8.69
CA THR A 131 -18.83 -21.88 -8.24
C THR A 131 -17.66 -21.11 -7.61
N TYR A 132 -17.78 -19.79 -7.51
CA TYR A 132 -16.70 -18.91 -7.06
C TYR A 132 -16.20 -19.20 -5.65
N LEU A 133 -17.12 -19.55 -4.73
CA LEU A 133 -16.80 -19.86 -3.34
C LEU A 133 -16.51 -21.36 -3.09
N ASP A 134 -16.42 -22.17 -4.12
CA ASP A 134 -15.89 -23.53 -3.96
C ASP A 134 -14.38 -23.49 -3.73
N TYR A 135 -13.87 -24.47 -2.98
CA TYR A 135 -12.44 -24.73 -2.88
C TYR A 135 -12.11 -26.18 -3.16
N THR A 136 -10.87 -26.47 -3.52
CA THR A 136 -10.38 -27.84 -3.68
C THR A 136 -9.04 -28.03 -3.01
N VAL A 137 -8.88 -29.24 -2.43
CA VAL A 137 -7.58 -29.79 -1.99
C VAL A 137 -7.42 -31.16 -2.67
N SER A 138 -6.57 -31.20 -3.68
CA SER A 138 -6.47 -32.34 -4.60
C SER A 138 -5.05 -32.86 -4.72
N VAL A 139 -4.89 -34.16 -5.06
CA VAL A 139 -3.61 -34.74 -5.42
C VAL A 139 -3.62 -34.96 -6.94
N ILE A 140 -2.90 -34.13 -7.67
CA ILE A 140 -2.86 -34.07 -9.13
C ILE A 140 -1.41 -34.22 -9.60
N ASP A 141 -1.16 -35.17 -10.48
CA ASP A 141 0.15 -35.43 -11.09
C ASP A 141 1.32 -35.52 -10.08
N GLY A 142 1.03 -36.04 -8.88
CA GLY A 142 2.01 -36.18 -7.78
C GLY A 142 2.18 -34.94 -6.91
N SER A 143 1.53 -33.80 -7.23
CA SER A 143 1.50 -32.60 -6.39
C SER A 143 0.23 -32.52 -5.55
N ILE A 144 0.32 -31.88 -4.39
CA ILE A 144 -0.85 -31.47 -3.60
C ILE A 144 -1.23 -30.08 -4.06
N VAL A 145 -2.47 -29.87 -4.49
CA VAL A 145 -2.96 -28.58 -5.00
C VAL A 145 -4.08 -28.07 -4.12
N ILE A 146 -3.93 -26.87 -3.61
CA ILE A 146 -4.89 -26.14 -2.77
C ILE A 146 -5.35 -24.94 -3.56
N ASN A 147 -6.63 -24.86 -3.92
CA ASN A 147 -7.12 -23.84 -4.85
C ASN A 147 -8.55 -23.38 -4.52
N SER A 148 -8.82 -22.10 -4.78
CA SER A 148 -10.14 -21.45 -4.78
C SER A 148 -10.10 -20.20 -5.64
N HIS A 149 -11.24 -19.70 -6.13
CA HIS A 149 -11.34 -18.38 -6.72
C HIS A 149 -11.34 -17.27 -5.65
N SER A 150 -11.93 -17.55 -4.49
CA SER A 150 -11.99 -16.62 -3.36
C SER A 150 -10.78 -16.75 -2.43
N PRO A 151 -10.10 -15.64 -2.04
CA PRO A 151 -9.04 -15.66 -1.04
C PRO A 151 -9.48 -16.25 0.31
N GLU A 152 -10.68 -15.86 0.80
CA GLU A 152 -11.21 -16.36 2.08
C GLU A 152 -11.43 -17.88 2.05
N ARG A 153 -11.92 -18.41 0.94
CA ARG A 153 -12.13 -19.85 0.75
C ARG A 153 -10.83 -20.60 0.53
N LEU A 154 -9.81 -19.93 0.01
CA LEU A 154 -8.46 -20.51 -0.07
C LEU A 154 -7.89 -20.73 1.33
N ASP A 155 -8.11 -19.84 2.28
CA ASP A 155 -7.70 -20.02 3.67
C ASP A 155 -8.41 -21.22 4.32
N GLU A 156 -9.70 -21.41 4.08
CA GLU A 156 -10.43 -22.60 4.53
C GLU A 156 -9.87 -23.90 3.91
N ALA A 157 -9.48 -23.85 2.63
CA ALA A 157 -8.84 -24.99 1.96
C ALA A 157 -7.47 -25.32 2.58
N VAL A 158 -6.69 -24.31 2.96
CA VAL A 158 -5.43 -24.47 3.70
C VAL A 158 -5.69 -25.11 5.07
N ASP A 159 -6.68 -24.62 5.81
CA ASP A 159 -7.06 -25.19 7.11
C ASP A 159 -7.52 -26.65 6.99
N TYR A 160 -8.32 -26.97 5.95
CA TYR A 160 -8.71 -28.35 5.67
C TYR A 160 -7.49 -29.22 5.40
N PHE A 161 -6.57 -28.81 4.53
CA PHE A 161 -5.32 -29.52 4.27
C PHE A 161 -4.54 -29.78 5.57
N LEU A 162 -4.29 -28.72 6.36
CA LEU A 162 -3.52 -28.79 7.61
C LEU A 162 -4.17 -29.70 8.66
N SER A 163 -5.50 -29.77 8.70
CA SER A 163 -6.23 -30.69 9.59
C SER A 163 -5.93 -32.17 9.31
N ARG A 164 -5.51 -32.45 8.08
CA ARG A 164 -5.21 -33.81 7.57
C ARG A 164 -3.72 -34.15 7.56
N VAL A 165 -2.86 -33.24 7.97
CA VAL A 165 -1.43 -33.48 8.14
C VAL A 165 -1.20 -34.15 9.50
N LYS A 166 -0.49 -35.28 9.52
CA LYS A 166 -0.22 -36.07 10.73
C LYS A 166 1.22 -36.56 10.76
N LEU A 167 1.75 -36.72 11.98
CA LEU A 167 2.98 -37.43 12.24
C LEU A 167 2.61 -38.91 12.54
N ILE A 168 3.12 -39.84 11.75
CA ILE A 168 2.90 -41.28 11.91
C ILE A 168 4.27 -41.97 11.96
N GLY A 169 4.67 -42.41 13.13
CA GLY A 169 6.06 -42.79 13.40
C GLY A 169 6.98 -41.59 13.21
N ASP A 170 7.99 -41.71 12.37
CA ASP A 170 8.95 -40.66 12.02
C ASP A 170 8.58 -39.96 10.70
N SER A 171 7.35 -40.16 10.19
CA SER A 171 6.94 -39.66 8.89
C SER A 171 5.81 -38.62 9.00
N VAL A 172 5.99 -37.45 8.38
CA VAL A 172 4.93 -36.46 8.18
C VAL A 172 4.14 -36.83 6.93
N VAL A 173 2.84 -37.03 7.07
CA VAL A 173 1.96 -37.47 6.00
C VAL A 173 0.72 -36.56 5.88
N TYR A 174 0.25 -36.38 4.65
CA TYR A 174 -1.08 -35.86 4.35
C TYR A 174 -2.03 -37.04 4.10
N LEU A 175 -3.18 -37.05 4.77
CA LEU A 175 -4.21 -38.07 4.69
C LEU A 175 -5.45 -37.54 3.96
N PRO A 176 -5.49 -37.56 2.62
CA PRO A 176 -6.67 -37.10 1.88
C PRO A 176 -7.85 -38.06 2.12
N GLU A 177 -9.07 -37.52 2.20
CA GLU A 177 -10.28 -38.35 2.19
C GLU A 177 -10.51 -38.98 0.81
N ASN A 178 -10.29 -38.15 -0.21
CA ASN A 178 -10.37 -38.53 -1.62
C ASN A 178 -9.19 -37.92 -2.37
N LYS A 179 -8.95 -38.35 -3.61
CA LYS A 179 -7.94 -37.72 -4.49
C LYS A 179 -8.26 -36.26 -4.77
N GLU A 180 -9.54 -35.96 -4.80
CA GLU A 180 -10.06 -34.59 -4.97
C GLU A 180 -11.10 -34.35 -3.87
N ASN A 181 -10.87 -33.32 -3.05
CA ASN A 181 -11.76 -32.92 -1.98
C ASN A 181 -12.24 -31.50 -2.29
N ILE A 182 -13.53 -31.37 -2.60
CA ILE A 182 -14.17 -30.08 -2.97
C ILE A 182 -15.03 -29.64 -1.79
N GLY A 183 -14.71 -28.46 -1.23
CA GLY A 183 -15.57 -27.76 -0.30
C GLY A 183 -16.56 -26.88 -1.06
N LYS A 184 -17.79 -27.38 -1.25
CA LYS A 184 -18.83 -26.66 -1.95
C LYS A 184 -19.47 -25.57 -1.10
N TYR A 185 -19.90 -24.48 -1.77
CA TYR A 185 -20.67 -23.40 -1.16
C TYR A 185 -21.98 -23.20 -1.94
N THR A 186 -23.11 -23.05 -1.23
CA THR A 186 -24.45 -23.00 -1.86
C THR A 186 -25.33 -21.87 -1.36
N ASP A 187 -24.87 -21.10 -0.37
CA ASP A 187 -25.70 -20.07 0.29
C ASP A 187 -25.44 -18.66 -0.27
N TYR A 188 -25.54 -18.53 -1.59
CA TYR A 188 -25.32 -17.25 -2.26
C TYR A 188 -26.51 -16.29 -2.07
N PRO A 189 -26.28 -14.99 -1.78
CA PRO A 189 -27.34 -14.00 -1.64
C PRO A 189 -28.20 -13.79 -2.88
N ALA A 190 -27.63 -13.90 -4.08
CA ALA A 190 -28.27 -13.62 -5.36
C ALA A 190 -27.88 -14.63 -6.47
N PRO A 191 -28.16 -15.95 -6.29
CA PRO A 191 -27.66 -16.98 -7.21
C PRO A 191 -28.29 -16.94 -8.61
N ASP A 192 -29.48 -16.35 -8.75
CA ASP A 192 -30.28 -16.35 -9.99
C ASP A 192 -30.16 -15.04 -10.80
N VAL A 193 -29.19 -14.18 -10.50
CA VAL A 193 -28.98 -12.94 -11.25
C VAL A 193 -28.50 -13.22 -12.66
N ASP A 194 -29.21 -12.68 -13.64
CA ASP A 194 -28.86 -12.72 -15.07
C ASP A 194 -28.78 -11.30 -15.67
N ILE A 195 -28.22 -11.20 -16.86
CA ILE A 195 -28.17 -9.97 -17.65
C ILE A 195 -28.99 -10.18 -18.92
N ALA A 196 -30.17 -9.56 -18.98
CA ALA A 196 -31.10 -9.68 -20.13
C ALA A 196 -31.42 -11.14 -20.52
N GLY A 197 -31.55 -12.02 -19.52
CA GLY A 197 -31.83 -13.44 -19.72
C GLY A 197 -30.61 -14.31 -20.04
N VAL A 198 -29.40 -13.77 -19.90
CA VAL A 198 -28.13 -14.48 -20.10
C VAL A 198 -27.45 -14.64 -18.76
N ALA A 199 -27.00 -15.85 -18.42
CA ALA A 199 -26.31 -16.11 -17.16
C ALA A 199 -25.01 -15.30 -17.04
N LEU A 200 -24.69 -14.83 -15.83
CA LEU A 200 -23.46 -14.04 -15.58
C LEU A 200 -22.18 -14.79 -15.99
N SER A 201 -22.16 -16.11 -15.85
CA SER A 201 -21.03 -16.97 -16.23
C SER A 201 -20.73 -17.01 -17.74
N GLU A 202 -21.66 -16.55 -18.58
CA GLU A 202 -21.45 -16.45 -20.03
C GLU A 202 -20.72 -15.16 -20.43
N PHE A 203 -20.59 -14.21 -19.51
CA PHE A 203 -19.89 -12.94 -19.74
C PHE A 203 -18.41 -13.05 -19.40
N SER A 204 -17.61 -12.20 -20.04
CA SER A 204 -16.22 -11.96 -19.65
C SER A 204 -15.94 -10.47 -19.49
N PHE A 205 -15.14 -10.13 -18.48
CA PHE A 205 -14.61 -8.78 -18.34
C PHE A 205 -13.53 -8.53 -19.39
N VAL A 206 -13.66 -7.39 -20.07
CA VAL A 206 -12.67 -6.89 -21.03
C VAL A 206 -12.18 -5.53 -20.56
N TYR A 207 -10.86 -5.40 -20.42
CA TYR A 207 -10.21 -4.17 -19.97
C TYR A 207 -9.17 -3.69 -21.01
N PRO A 208 -8.74 -2.41 -21.01
CA PRO A 208 -7.73 -1.92 -21.93
C PRO A 208 -6.41 -2.70 -21.78
N LYS A 209 -5.73 -2.99 -22.89
CA LYS A 209 -4.41 -3.66 -22.86
C LYS A 209 -3.39 -2.92 -21.99
N GLU A 210 -3.44 -1.59 -22.02
CA GLU A 210 -2.57 -0.71 -21.22
C GLU A 210 -3.26 -0.26 -19.91
N ALA A 211 -4.12 -1.13 -19.35
CA ALA A 211 -4.83 -0.83 -18.11
C ALA A 211 -3.86 -0.57 -16.95
N THR A 212 -4.16 0.45 -16.18
CA THR A 212 -3.43 0.82 -14.97
C THR A 212 -3.67 -0.17 -13.84
N GLU A 213 -2.84 -0.12 -12.81
CA GLU A 213 -3.00 -0.99 -11.63
C GLU A 213 -4.37 -0.81 -10.96
N TYR A 214 -4.86 0.44 -10.83
CA TYR A 214 -6.17 0.69 -10.23
C TYR A 214 -7.34 0.16 -11.08
N GLU A 215 -7.24 0.22 -12.41
CA GLU A 215 -8.26 -0.36 -13.31
C GLU A 215 -8.33 -1.88 -13.17
N LEU A 216 -7.18 -2.54 -13.12
CA LEU A 216 -7.11 -3.99 -12.89
C LEU A 216 -7.63 -4.36 -11.50
N ALA A 217 -7.34 -3.56 -10.47
CA ALA A 217 -7.85 -3.76 -9.12
C ALA A 217 -9.39 -3.68 -9.08
N ALA A 218 -9.98 -2.73 -9.80
CA ALA A 218 -11.44 -2.60 -9.85
C ALA A 218 -12.12 -3.72 -10.64
N VAL A 219 -11.52 -4.20 -11.74
CA VAL A 219 -12.01 -5.40 -12.44
C VAL A 219 -12.06 -6.59 -11.49
N ARG A 220 -10.97 -6.82 -10.73
CA ARG A 220 -10.91 -7.89 -9.73
C ARG A 220 -11.96 -7.70 -8.64
N MET A 221 -12.12 -6.48 -8.11
CA MET A 221 -13.13 -6.18 -7.10
C MET A 221 -14.55 -6.48 -7.58
N MET A 222 -14.89 -6.19 -8.85
CA MET A 222 -16.18 -6.56 -9.43
C MET A 222 -16.33 -8.07 -9.59
N ILE A 223 -15.31 -8.77 -10.06
CA ILE A 223 -15.32 -10.23 -10.16
C ILE A 223 -15.52 -10.85 -8.78
N ASP A 224 -14.80 -10.37 -7.75
CA ASP A 224 -14.94 -10.83 -6.38
C ASP A 224 -16.35 -10.57 -5.84
N TRP A 225 -16.88 -9.36 -6.08
CA TRP A 225 -18.24 -9.02 -5.64
C TRP A 225 -19.29 -9.93 -6.31
N ILE A 226 -19.22 -10.10 -7.63
CA ILE A 226 -20.15 -10.97 -8.38
C ILE A 226 -20.01 -12.40 -7.88
N GLY A 227 -18.80 -12.91 -7.78
CA GLY A 227 -18.52 -14.27 -7.32
C GLY A 227 -19.06 -14.55 -5.92
N ASN A 228 -18.80 -13.64 -4.98
CA ASN A 228 -19.24 -13.77 -3.59
C ASN A 228 -20.77 -13.73 -3.43
N ASN A 229 -21.47 -12.98 -4.28
CA ASN A 229 -22.92 -12.83 -4.18
C ASN A 229 -23.72 -13.79 -5.04
N THR A 230 -23.19 -14.18 -6.20
CA THR A 230 -23.95 -14.99 -7.20
C THR A 230 -23.40 -16.38 -7.41
N GLY A 231 -22.15 -16.64 -7.05
CA GLY A 231 -21.44 -17.87 -7.36
C GLY A 231 -20.87 -17.94 -8.78
N ALA A 232 -21.14 -16.94 -9.64
CA ALA A 232 -20.65 -16.94 -11.00
C ALA A 232 -19.13 -16.78 -11.06
N ILE A 233 -18.49 -17.60 -11.89
CA ILE A 233 -17.07 -17.48 -12.24
C ILE A 233 -16.98 -16.72 -13.56
N ILE A 234 -16.43 -15.51 -13.53
CA ILE A 234 -16.29 -14.65 -14.71
C ILE A 234 -14.81 -14.53 -15.07
N SER A 235 -14.47 -14.77 -16.34
CA SER A 235 -13.11 -14.58 -16.85
C SER A 235 -12.80 -13.10 -17.09
N MET A 236 -11.50 -12.74 -17.06
CA MET A 236 -11.02 -11.40 -17.44
C MET A 236 -9.91 -11.50 -18.49
N ARG A 237 -9.88 -10.53 -19.42
CA ARG A 237 -8.89 -10.46 -20.49
C ARG A 237 -8.73 -9.03 -21.00
N ASP A 238 -7.60 -8.75 -21.64
CA ASP A 238 -7.41 -7.47 -22.30
C ASP A 238 -8.13 -7.38 -23.66
N ASP A 239 -8.30 -6.16 -24.14
CA ASP A 239 -9.05 -5.84 -25.36
C ASP A 239 -8.31 -6.15 -26.67
N SER A 240 -7.09 -6.69 -26.62
CA SER A 240 -6.37 -7.22 -27.79
C SER A 240 -6.90 -8.60 -28.22
N THR A 241 -7.69 -9.25 -27.35
CA THR A 241 -8.30 -10.56 -27.63
C THR A 241 -9.49 -10.45 -28.60
N GLU A 242 -9.82 -11.57 -29.26
CA GLU A 242 -10.99 -11.64 -30.13
C GLU A 242 -12.27 -11.37 -29.33
N ARG A 243 -13.23 -10.65 -29.98
CA ARG A 243 -14.48 -10.27 -29.35
C ARG A 243 -15.40 -11.47 -29.15
N GLU A 244 -16.00 -11.57 -27.96
CA GLU A 244 -17.02 -12.56 -27.63
C GLU A 244 -18.45 -12.00 -27.77
N GLN A 245 -19.43 -12.87 -27.55
CA GLN A 245 -20.83 -12.53 -27.69
C GLN A 245 -21.36 -11.66 -26.54
N TYR A 246 -20.80 -11.88 -25.33
CA TYR A 246 -21.20 -11.23 -24.09
C TYR A 246 -19.97 -10.66 -23.38
N GLU A 247 -19.80 -9.34 -23.40
CA GLU A 247 -18.65 -8.68 -22.81
C GLU A 247 -19.08 -7.63 -21.77
N ILE A 248 -18.38 -7.57 -20.64
CA ILE A 248 -18.43 -6.47 -19.68
C ILE A 248 -17.19 -5.61 -19.93
N LEU A 249 -17.39 -4.49 -20.61
CA LEU A 249 -16.33 -3.59 -21.05
C LEU A 249 -16.02 -2.62 -19.91
N MET A 250 -14.87 -2.76 -19.27
CA MET A 250 -14.45 -1.90 -18.18
C MET A 250 -13.34 -0.96 -18.60
N GLY A 251 -13.59 0.32 -18.57
CA GLY A 251 -12.66 1.34 -19.00
C GLY A 251 -12.71 1.61 -20.52
N LYS A 252 -11.75 2.39 -21.00
CA LYS A 252 -11.67 2.80 -22.42
C LYS A 252 -11.04 1.70 -23.27
N THR A 253 -11.79 0.64 -23.51
CA THR A 253 -11.36 -0.46 -24.38
C THR A 253 -11.41 -0.08 -25.86
N SER A 254 -10.77 -0.88 -26.71
CA SER A 254 -10.81 -0.75 -28.17
C SER A 254 -12.15 -1.14 -28.81
N ARG A 255 -13.16 -1.48 -28.00
CA ARG A 255 -14.51 -1.80 -28.47
C ARG A 255 -15.29 -0.53 -28.83
N GLU A 256 -15.96 -0.50 -29.97
CA GLU A 256 -16.74 0.67 -30.44
C GLU A 256 -17.75 1.18 -29.40
N VAL A 257 -18.44 0.26 -28.71
CA VAL A 257 -19.39 0.60 -27.65
C VAL A 257 -18.73 1.36 -26.51
N SER A 258 -17.55 0.93 -26.09
CA SER A 258 -16.76 1.62 -25.04
C SER A 258 -16.39 3.04 -25.48
N GLU A 259 -15.89 3.19 -26.71
CA GLU A 259 -15.49 4.49 -27.26
C GLU A 259 -16.69 5.47 -27.34
N GLN A 260 -17.83 5.01 -27.83
CA GLN A 260 -19.05 5.82 -27.91
C GLN A 260 -19.51 6.30 -26.53
N ILE A 261 -19.50 5.43 -25.51
CA ILE A 261 -19.94 5.79 -24.16
C ILE A 261 -18.97 6.76 -23.51
N PHE A 262 -17.66 6.53 -23.61
CA PHE A 262 -16.65 7.46 -23.07
C PHE A 262 -16.73 8.86 -23.70
N SER A 263 -17.14 8.97 -24.97
CA SER A 263 -17.30 10.28 -25.63
C SER A 263 -18.42 11.16 -25.02
N THR A 264 -19.31 10.57 -24.23
CA THR A 264 -20.42 11.26 -23.53
C THR A 264 -20.13 11.57 -22.06
N LEU A 265 -18.98 11.10 -21.54
CA LEU A 265 -18.63 11.21 -20.13
C LEU A 265 -17.99 12.58 -19.85
N ALA A 266 -18.52 13.31 -18.88
CA ALA A 266 -17.90 14.53 -18.38
C ALA A 266 -16.84 14.21 -17.29
N GLN A 267 -16.06 15.20 -16.90
CA GLN A 267 -15.10 15.07 -15.81
C GLN A 267 -15.83 14.69 -14.51
N ASN A 268 -15.26 13.77 -13.76
CA ASN A 268 -15.79 13.24 -12.49
C ASN A 268 -17.14 12.51 -12.60
N GLU A 269 -17.60 12.21 -13.81
CA GLU A 269 -18.75 11.35 -14.05
C GLU A 269 -18.37 9.87 -14.19
N TYR A 270 -19.36 9.03 -13.92
CA TYR A 270 -19.34 7.60 -14.21
C TYR A 270 -20.65 7.16 -14.87
N LEU A 271 -20.56 6.08 -15.65
CA LEU A 271 -21.69 5.54 -16.39
C LEU A 271 -21.57 4.02 -16.51
N PHE A 272 -22.61 3.31 -16.06
CA PHE A 272 -22.87 1.92 -16.40
C PHE A 272 -24.02 1.89 -17.41
N LYS A 273 -23.87 1.12 -18.47
CA LYS A 273 -24.94 1.00 -19.47
C LYS A 273 -24.97 -0.38 -20.10
N LEU A 274 -26.17 -0.96 -20.10
CA LEU A 274 -26.48 -2.16 -20.88
C LEU A 274 -26.73 -1.77 -22.33
N VAL A 275 -25.98 -2.38 -23.26
CA VAL A 275 -26.06 -2.11 -24.68
C VAL A 275 -26.35 -3.41 -25.41
N GLY A 276 -27.54 -3.51 -26.01
CA GLY A 276 -27.96 -4.68 -26.78
C GLY A 276 -28.12 -4.35 -28.28
N GLY A 277 -27.85 -5.32 -29.16
CA GLY A 277 -28.05 -5.21 -30.61
C GLY A 277 -27.43 -6.37 -31.37
N ASP A 278 -28.00 -6.73 -32.50
CA ASP A 278 -27.52 -7.76 -33.44
C ASP A 278 -27.19 -9.13 -32.79
N GLY A 279 -27.99 -9.53 -31.78
CA GLY A 279 -27.81 -10.80 -31.07
C GLY A 279 -26.63 -10.80 -30.09
N ARG A 280 -26.13 -9.62 -29.69
CA ARG A 280 -25.08 -9.40 -28.69
C ARG A 280 -25.63 -8.60 -27.54
N THR A 281 -24.99 -8.76 -26.37
CA THR A 281 -25.25 -7.95 -25.19
C THR A 281 -23.92 -7.58 -24.58
N ASP A 282 -23.64 -6.27 -24.50
CA ASP A 282 -22.48 -5.72 -23.84
C ASP A 282 -22.94 -4.90 -22.64
N ILE A 283 -22.11 -4.87 -21.60
CA ILE A 283 -22.18 -3.86 -20.54
C ILE A 283 -20.98 -2.95 -20.72
N ALA A 284 -21.21 -1.65 -20.82
CA ALA A 284 -20.13 -0.67 -20.80
C ALA A 284 -20.07 0.04 -19.45
N ILE A 285 -18.90 0.00 -18.83
CA ILE A 285 -18.56 0.62 -17.55
C ILE A 285 -17.55 1.72 -17.85
N ALA A 286 -18.00 2.97 -17.84
CA ALA A 286 -17.21 4.15 -18.13
C ALA A 286 -17.04 5.01 -16.88
N TYR A 287 -15.84 5.50 -16.65
CA TYR A 287 -15.45 6.31 -15.51
C TYR A 287 -14.36 7.30 -15.94
N SER A 288 -14.29 8.43 -15.28
CA SER A 288 -13.30 9.46 -15.58
C SER A 288 -11.99 9.28 -14.77
N ASN A 289 -12.06 8.61 -13.62
CA ASN A 289 -10.93 8.40 -12.71
C ASN A 289 -11.23 7.24 -11.73
N ALA A 290 -10.27 6.90 -10.86
CA ALA A 290 -10.39 5.75 -9.95
C ALA A 290 -11.54 5.90 -8.94
N ILE A 291 -11.77 7.08 -8.38
CA ILE A 291 -12.86 7.28 -7.40
C ILE A 291 -14.24 7.12 -8.06
N THR A 292 -14.44 7.65 -9.29
CA THR A 292 -15.68 7.46 -10.03
C THR A 292 -15.93 6.00 -10.38
N MET A 293 -14.87 5.27 -10.71
CA MET A 293 -14.94 3.83 -10.96
C MET A 293 -15.36 3.06 -9.72
N ASN A 294 -14.72 3.28 -8.58
CA ASN A 294 -15.05 2.60 -7.33
C ASN A 294 -16.48 2.90 -6.90
N LYS A 295 -16.91 4.16 -7.01
CA LYS A 295 -18.29 4.56 -6.68
C LYS A 295 -19.31 3.87 -7.56
N LEU A 296 -19.03 3.74 -8.86
CA LEU A 296 -19.90 3.03 -9.79
C LEU A 296 -20.00 1.54 -9.41
N VAL A 297 -18.88 0.88 -9.09
CA VAL A 297 -18.86 -0.53 -8.67
C VAL A 297 -19.71 -0.74 -7.40
N GLU A 298 -19.55 0.12 -6.40
CA GLU A 298 -20.39 0.09 -5.19
C GLU A 298 -21.89 0.24 -5.51
N GLN A 299 -22.23 1.18 -6.39
CA GLN A 299 -23.62 1.43 -6.75
C GLN A 299 -24.23 0.27 -7.55
N ILE A 300 -23.50 -0.33 -8.48
CA ILE A 300 -23.92 -1.54 -9.20
C ILE A 300 -24.22 -2.66 -8.20
N GLY A 301 -23.31 -2.88 -7.25
CA GLY A 301 -23.48 -3.88 -6.20
C GLY A 301 -24.71 -3.64 -5.33
N SER A 302 -24.96 -2.40 -4.92
CA SER A 302 -26.16 -2.03 -4.15
C SER A 302 -27.45 -2.26 -4.94
N GLU A 303 -27.52 -1.81 -6.19
CA GLU A 303 -28.70 -1.98 -7.07
C GLU A 303 -29.06 -3.45 -7.30
N ILE A 304 -28.06 -4.30 -7.52
CA ILE A 304 -28.28 -5.75 -7.66
C ILE A 304 -28.74 -6.37 -6.35
N SER A 305 -28.15 -5.98 -5.21
CA SER A 305 -28.54 -6.50 -3.89
C SER A 305 -29.98 -6.13 -3.53
N ASP A 306 -30.40 -4.91 -3.87
CA ASP A 306 -31.72 -4.39 -3.51
C ASP A 306 -32.83 -4.91 -4.46
N SER A 307 -32.55 -5.02 -5.74
CA SER A 307 -33.53 -5.36 -6.78
C SER A 307 -33.49 -6.82 -7.23
N GLY A 308 -32.37 -7.51 -7.03
CA GLY A 308 -32.09 -8.83 -7.62
C GLY A 308 -31.90 -8.79 -9.14
N LYS A 309 -31.64 -7.61 -9.73
CA LYS A 309 -31.49 -7.41 -11.16
C LYS A 309 -30.35 -6.48 -11.50
N VAL A 310 -29.71 -6.73 -12.62
CA VAL A 310 -28.72 -5.80 -13.17
C VAL A 310 -29.46 -4.60 -13.76
N PRO A 311 -29.08 -3.36 -13.40
CA PRO A 311 -29.73 -2.15 -13.90
C PRO A 311 -29.45 -1.95 -15.41
N GLU A 312 -30.34 -1.24 -16.12
CA GLU A 312 -30.13 -0.89 -17.53
C GLU A 312 -29.12 0.27 -17.68
N GLU A 313 -29.18 1.25 -16.79
CA GLU A 313 -28.26 2.39 -16.77
C GLU A 313 -28.09 2.94 -15.35
N ILE A 314 -26.86 3.25 -14.97
CA ILE A 314 -26.49 4.05 -13.79
C ILE A 314 -25.61 5.19 -14.27
N ARG A 315 -25.93 6.43 -13.91
CA ARG A 315 -25.08 7.60 -14.16
C ARG A 315 -24.98 8.46 -12.91
N GLY A 316 -23.79 8.92 -12.61
CA GLY A 316 -23.54 9.80 -11.47
C GLY A 316 -22.29 10.64 -11.62
N GLU A 317 -22.09 11.54 -10.65
CA GLU A 317 -20.96 12.45 -10.56
C GLU A 317 -20.37 12.40 -9.14
N ILE A 318 -19.05 12.48 -9.00
CA ILE A 318 -18.34 12.58 -7.72
C ILE A 318 -18.03 14.04 -7.40
N LYS A 319 -18.25 14.40 -6.13
CA LYS A 319 -17.73 15.61 -5.50
C LYS A 319 -16.95 15.21 -4.26
N GLU A 320 -15.70 15.63 -4.20
CA GLU A 320 -14.85 15.35 -3.04
C GLU A 320 -15.18 16.27 -1.86
N ASP A 321 -14.95 15.77 -0.64
CA ASP A 321 -15.12 16.55 0.57
C ASP A 321 -14.08 17.67 0.66
N ARG A 322 -14.49 18.81 1.21
CA ARG A 322 -13.63 19.99 1.37
C ARG A 322 -12.57 19.83 2.46
N MET A 323 -12.79 18.94 3.39
CA MET A 323 -11.81 18.56 4.40
C MET A 323 -11.89 17.06 4.63
N ILE A 324 -10.76 16.39 4.45
CA ILE A 324 -10.62 14.94 4.57
C ILE A 324 -9.60 14.65 5.65
N VAL A 325 -9.99 13.88 6.66
CA VAL A 325 -9.06 13.28 7.61
C VAL A 325 -8.72 11.88 7.09
N SER A 326 -7.47 11.64 6.76
CA SER A 326 -7.07 10.36 6.18
C SER A 326 -7.18 9.20 7.18
N GLN A 327 -7.30 7.97 6.67
CA GLN A 327 -7.28 6.76 7.48
C GLN A 327 -5.86 6.30 7.88
N ILE A 328 -4.82 7.03 7.53
CA ILE A 328 -3.45 6.74 7.95
C ILE A 328 -3.35 6.91 9.47
N PRO A 329 -2.96 5.88 10.23
CA PRO A 329 -3.07 5.93 11.70
C PRO A 329 -2.15 6.96 12.37
N GLN A 330 -0.99 7.19 11.75
CA GLN A 330 -0.01 8.20 12.17
C GLN A 330 0.94 8.49 11.02
N LEU A 331 1.05 9.75 10.62
CA LEU A 331 2.06 10.23 9.67
C LEU A 331 2.28 11.73 9.89
N ARG A 332 3.52 12.10 10.22
CA ARG A 332 3.98 13.50 10.29
C ARG A 332 4.53 13.92 8.93
N ASP A 333 4.44 15.22 8.64
CA ASP A 333 5.05 15.87 7.48
C ASP A 333 4.61 15.19 6.16
N PRO A 334 3.27 15.12 5.90
CA PRO A 334 2.74 14.28 4.83
C PRO A 334 2.97 14.91 3.46
N CYS A 335 3.78 14.24 2.63
CA CYS A 335 3.90 14.53 1.20
C CYS A 335 3.05 13.57 0.39
N ILE A 336 2.16 14.09 -0.45
CA ILE A 336 1.22 13.32 -1.26
C ILE A 336 1.63 13.38 -2.72
N LEU A 337 1.82 12.22 -3.32
CA LEU A 337 2.08 12.06 -4.75
C LEU A 337 0.91 11.28 -5.37
N LEU A 338 0.37 11.80 -6.47
CA LEU A 338 -0.55 11.08 -7.35
C LEU A 338 0.22 10.67 -8.61
N GLU A 339 0.33 9.37 -8.85
CA GLU A 339 0.97 8.81 -10.04
C GLU A 339 0.12 7.66 -10.59
N ASP A 340 -0.22 7.72 -11.86
CA ASP A 340 -1.03 6.72 -12.57
C ASP A 340 -2.33 6.32 -11.84
N GLY A 341 -3.01 7.30 -11.22
CA GLY A 341 -4.26 7.10 -10.49
C GLY A 341 -4.11 6.52 -9.08
N VAL A 342 -2.88 6.34 -8.60
CA VAL A 342 -2.54 5.81 -7.28
C VAL A 342 -1.95 6.92 -6.42
N TYR A 343 -2.44 7.06 -5.18
CA TYR A 343 -1.85 7.98 -4.22
C TYR A 343 -0.77 7.30 -3.39
N TYR A 344 0.31 8.03 -3.18
CA TYR A 344 1.38 7.70 -2.26
C TYR A 344 1.51 8.80 -1.22
N ALA A 345 1.55 8.44 0.07
CA ALA A 345 1.77 9.36 1.16
C ALA A 345 3.07 9.02 1.86
N TYR A 346 4.04 9.92 1.76
CA TYR A 346 5.33 9.80 2.44
C TYR A 346 5.33 10.68 3.69
N GLY A 347 6.13 10.31 4.69
CA GLY A 347 6.27 11.13 5.88
C GLY A 347 7.44 10.72 6.76
N THR A 348 7.62 11.45 7.85
CA THR A 348 8.68 11.25 8.84
C THR A 348 8.81 9.79 9.26
N GLY A 349 10.05 9.31 9.36
CA GLY A 349 10.42 7.89 9.45
C GLY A 349 10.73 7.28 8.09
N TRP A 350 10.60 8.06 6.98
CA TRP A 350 10.80 7.64 5.60
C TRP A 350 9.88 6.49 5.19
N VAL A 351 8.68 6.51 5.76
CA VAL A 351 7.63 5.54 5.48
C VAL A 351 6.75 6.01 4.33
N CYS A 352 6.13 5.05 3.65
CA CYS A 352 5.19 5.30 2.58
C CYS A 352 3.90 4.53 2.83
N TYR A 353 2.78 5.14 2.48
CA TYR A 353 1.48 4.51 2.37
C TYR A 353 0.96 4.62 0.94
N LYS A 354 0.25 3.62 0.47
CA LYS A 354 -0.32 3.53 -0.87
C LYS A 354 -1.84 3.44 -0.81
N ASN A 355 -2.52 4.18 -1.67
CA ASN A 355 -3.97 4.13 -1.83
C ASN A 355 -4.32 3.97 -3.31
N THR A 356 -4.91 2.84 -3.68
CA THR A 356 -5.34 2.50 -5.05
C THR A 356 -6.81 2.77 -5.31
N SER A 357 -7.57 3.22 -4.28
CA SER A 357 -9.01 3.47 -4.43
C SER A 357 -9.34 4.77 -5.18
N GLY A 358 -8.39 5.71 -5.25
CA GLY A 358 -8.63 7.07 -5.74
C GLY A 358 -9.40 7.96 -4.77
N ASP A 359 -9.91 7.41 -3.66
CA ASP A 359 -10.58 8.15 -2.58
C ASP A 359 -9.58 8.47 -1.47
N LEU A 360 -9.31 9.74 -1.24
CA LEU A 360 -8.39 10.21 -0.19
C LEU A 360 -8.86 9.82 1.23
N ALA A 361 -10.17 9.63 1.42
CA ALA A 361 -10.77 9.11 2.66
C ALA A 361 -10.76 7.58 2.74
N GLY A 362 -10.36 6.88 1.67
CA GLY A 362 -10.33 5.43 1.56
C GLY A 362 -9.16 4.78 2.31
N GLU A 363 -8.97 3.49 2.08
CA GLU A 363 -7.93 2.70 2.73
C GLU A 363 -6.53 3.06 2.22
N TRP A 364 -5.59 3.20 3.14
CA TRP A 364 -4.17 3.38 2.89
C TRP A 364 -3.37 2.19 3.42
N LYS A 365 -2.67 1.49 2.53
CA LYS A 365 -1.81 0.35 2.87
C LYS A 365 -0.39 0.82 3.15
N SER A 366 0.17 0.44 4.29
CA SER A 366 1.57 0.74 4.61
C SER A 366 2.51 -0.10 3.76
N LEU A 367 3.46 0.56 3.10
CA LEU A 367 4.61 -0.07 2.44
C LEU A 367 5.84 -0.14 3.37
N GLY A 368 5.74 0.44 4.58
CA GLY A 368 6.86 0.58 5.49
C GLY A 368 7.88 1.61 4.99
N ARG A 369 9.15 1.41 5.34
CA ARG A 369 10.24 2.28 4.90
C ARG A 369 10.65 1.95 3.48
N VAL A 370 10.62 2.95 2.60
CA VAL A 370 10.88 2.81 1.15
C VAL A 370 12.27 3.32 0.72
N VAL A 371 13.19 3.43 1.66
CA VAL A 371 14.53 4.03 1.47
C VAL A 371 15.62 3.01 1.84
N THR A 372 16.67 2.95 1.03
CA THR A 372 17.96 2.38 1.46
C THR A 372 18.66 3.41 2.33
N ILE A 373 18.80 3.13 3.62
CA ILE A 373 19.37 4.08 4.60
C ILE A 373 20.82 4.40 4.22
N PRO A 374 21.19 5.70 4.03
CA PRO A 374 22.56 6.11 3.80
C PRO A 374 23.50 5.66 4.92
N GLU A 375 24.76 5.34 4.59
CA GLU A 375 25.71 4.75 5.53
C GLU A 375 25.98 5.61 6.77
N ASP A 376 25.93 6.94 6.62
CA ASP A 376 26.18 7.88 7.70
C ASP A 376 24.91 8.46 8.34
N ALA A 377 23.73 8.05 7.90
CA ALA A 377 22.45 8.46 8.48
C ALA A 377 22.24 7.81 9.85
N ALA A 378 22.39 8.58 10.91
CA ALA A 378 22.33 8.08 12.30
C ALA A 378 20.93 8.22 12.92
N ASP A 379 20.20 9.31 12.61
CA ASP A 379 18.92 9.67 13.22
C ASP A 379 18.21 10.75 12.39
N CYS A 380 17.05 11.23 12.87
CA CYS A 380 16.29 12.34 12.28
C CYS A 380 15.87 12.06 10.82
N TYR A 381 15.26 10.91 10.57
CA TYR A 381 14.68 10.55 9.27
C TYR A 381 13.39 11.34 9.05
N TRP A 382 13.50 12.65 8.71
CA TRP A 382 12.41 13.60 8.76
C TRP A 382 11.98 14.08 7.38
N ALA A 383 10.71 14.49 7.30
CA ALA A 383 10.10 15.28 6.24
C ALA A 383 10.53 14.89 4.80
N PRO A 384 10.24 13.67 4.34
CA PRO A 384 10.52 13.29 2.95
C PRO A 384 9.51 13.95 2.02
N GLU A 385 9.99 14.69 1.03
CA GLU A 385 9.18 15.20 -0.08
C GLU A 385 9.58 14.54 -1.39
N VAL A 386 8.62 13.95 -2.09
CA VAL A 386 8.86 13.20 -3.33
C VAL A 386 8.34 13.95 -4.52
N HIS A 387 9.23 14.18 -5.48
CA HIS A 387 8.96 14.88 -6.73
C HIS A 387 9.28 13.99 -7.94
N LYS A 388 8.43 14.02 -8.96
CA LYS A 388 8.74 13.42 -10.27
C LYS A 388 9.54 14.43 -11.08
N TYR A 389 10.75 14.07 -11.48
CA TYR A 389 11.65 14.92 -12.24
C TYR A 389 12.40 14.10 -13.29
N ASN A 390 12.41 14.55 -14.56
CA ASN A 390 13.08 13.86 -15.67
C ASN A 390 12.78 12.36 -15.77
N GLY A 391 11.52 11.95 -15.48
CA GLY A 391 11.05 10.58 -15.63
C GLY A 391 11.43 9.63 -14.48
N ALA A 392 11.99 10.14 -13.38
CA ALA A 392 12.27 9.37 -12.16
C ALA A 392 11.69 10.09 -10.94
N PHE A 393 11.73 9.44 -9.79
CA PHE A 393 11.23 9.96 -8.51
C PHE A 393 12.41 10.34 -7.62
N TYR A 394 12.36 11.54 -7.07
CA TYR A 394 13.41 12.09 -6.21
C TYR A 394 12.81 12.46 -4.86
N MET A 395 13.40 11.94 -3.81
CA MET A 395 13.02 12.25 -2.43
C MET A 395 14.02 13.22 -1.82
N PHE A 396 13.56 14.40 -1.47
CA PHE A 396 14.28 15.40 -0.68
C PHE A 396 13.93 15.16 0.78
N THR A 397 14.92 15.03 1.64
CA THR A 397 14.65 14.64 3.03
C THR A 397 15.81 15.00 3.95
N THR A 398 15.56 14.92 5.26
CA THR A 398 16.51 15.26 6.31
C THR A 398 16.97 14.02 7.04
N TYR A 399 18.29 13.97 7.38
CA TYR A 399 18.79 13.09 8.41
C TYR A 399 19.95 13.73 9.20
N LYS A 400 20.25 13.19 10.39
CA LYS A 400 21.45 13.55 11.15
C LYS A 400 22.62 12.67 10.74
N SER A 401 23.69 13.28 10.21
CA SER A 401 24.89 12.55 9.80
C SER A 401 25.78 12.21 11.00
N SER A 402 26.22 10.96 11.07
CA SER A 402 27.23 10.50 12.03
C SER A 402 28.62 11.08 11.75
N LYS A 403 28.87 11.55 10.51
CA LYS A 403 30.16 12.15 10.12
C LYS A 403 30.28 13.61 10.56
N THR A 404 29.23 14.41 10.34
CA THR A 404 29.24 15.85 10.66
C THR A 404 28.67 16.15 12.05
N GLY A 405 27.76 15.30 12.54
CA GLY A 405 26.99 15.54 13.77
C GLY A 405 25.81 16.48 13.56
N HIS A 406 25.66 17.07 12.38
CA HIS A 406 24.58 17.98 12.00
C HIS A 406 23.44 17.27 11.26
N ARG A 407 22.24 17.86 11.30
CA ARG A 407 21.15 17.55 10.38
C ARG A 407 21.43 18.22 9.04
N GLY A 408 21.05 17.57 7.97
CA GLY A 408 21.18 18.14 6.63
C GLY A 408 20.22 17.50 5.66
N CYS A 409 19.94 18.22 4.57
CA CYS A 409 19.09 17.72 3.51
C CYS A 409 19.92 16.91 2.51
N THR A 410 19.37 15.81 2.06
CA THR A 410 19.93 14.91 1.06
C THR A 410 18.92 14.66 -0.06
N VAL A 411 19.37 14.10 -1.18
CA VAL A 411 18.51 13.69 -2.29
C VAL A 411 18.68 12.21 -2.56
N LEU A 412 17.57 11.49 -2.57
CA LEU A 412 17.51 10.09 -2.94
C LEU A 412 16.69 9.92 -4.22
N ARG A 413 16.96 8.88 -5.01
CA ARG A 413 16.30 8.60 -6.28
C ARG A 413 15.74 7.19 -6.31
N ALA A 414 14.59 7.03 -6.96
CA ALA A 414 13.99 5.75 -7.30
C ALA A 414 13.42 5.76 -8.73
N ASP A 415 13.26 4.59 -9.33
CA ASP A 415 12.59 4.45 -10.63
C ASP A 415 11.07 4.32 -10.49
N THR A 416 10.58 4.01 -9.29
CA THR A 416 9.14 3.89 -8.97
C THR A 416 8.81 4.66 -7.70
N PRO A 417 7.53 5.07 -7.49
CA PRO A 417 7.09 5.73 -6.27
C PRO A 417 7.28 4.85 -5.01
N GLU A 418 7.30 3.54 -5.16
CA GLU A 418 7.45 2.58 -4.05
C GLU A 418 8.90 2.40 -3.61
N GLY A 419 9.84 3.02 -4.31
CA GLY A 419 11.27 2.89 -4.03
C GLY A 419 11.86 1.56 -4.54
N PRO A 420 12.97 1.06 -3.92
CA PRO A 420 13.69 1.75 -2.85
C PRO A 420 14.37 3.04 -3.32
N PHE A 421 14.22 4.11 -2.56
CA PHE A 421 14.97 5.35 -2.80
C PHE A 421 16.40 5.18 -2.30
N VAL A 422 17.37 5.52 -3.16
CA VAL A 422 18.80 5.41 -2.89
C VAL A 422 19.45 6.79 -2.98
N GLU A 423 20.27 7.15 -2.01
CA GLU A 423 20.99 8.43 -2.01
C GLU A 423 21.86 8.58 -3.25
N ILE A 424 21.73 9.72 -3.91
CA ILE A 424 22.51 10.07 -5.12
C ILE A 424 23.50 11.20 -4.89
N SER A 425 23.35 11.97 -3.81
CA SER A 425 24.32 12.95 -3.34
C SER A 425 25.44 12.25 -2.55
N ASP A 426 26.58 12.92 -2.37
CA ASP A 426 27.66 12.45 -1.49
C ASP A 426 27.39 12.97 -0.06
N GLY A 427 26.39 12.39 0.59
CA GLY A 427 25.85 12.87 1.87
C GLY A 427 24.94 14.10 1.69
N HIS A 428 24.89 14.95 2.73
CA HIS A 428 24.08 16.17 2.69
C HIS A 428 24.51 17.12 1.56
N VAL A 429 23.55 17.69 0.83
CA VAL A 429 23.79 18.75 -0.15
C VAL A 429 23.82 20.14 0.49
N THR A 430 23.24 20.30 1.68
CA THR A 430 23.29 21.52 2.48
C THR A 430 24.64 21.72 3.16
N PRO A 431 25.01 22.97 3.57
CA PRO A 431 26.29 23.23 4.24
C PRO A 431 26.53 22.33 5.44
N SER A 432 27.73 21.75 5.53
CA SER A 432 28.07 20.70 6.51
C SER A 432 28.19 21.20 7.96
N ASP A 433 28.23 22.50 8.16
CA ASP A 433 28.29 23.21 9.45
C ASP A 433 26.94 23.81 9.88
N TRP A 434 25.89 23.61 9.06
CA TRP A 434 24.53 23.98 9.39
C TRP A 434 23.73 22.79 9.92
N ASP A 435 22.78 23.06 10.81
CA ASP A 435 21.63 22.21 10.95
C ASP A 435 20.60 22.67 9.92
N ALA A 436 20.35 21.87 8.90
CA ALA A 436 19.42 22.18 7.81
C ALA A 436 18.39 21.08 7.69
N ILE A 437 17.11 21.46 7.51
CA ILE A 437 15.98 20.54 7.46
C ILE A 437 15.02 20.89 6.33
N ASP A 438 14.07 20.00 6.04
CA ASP A 438 12.87 20.22 5.22
C ASP A 438 13.17 20.72 3.81
N GLY A 439 14.11 20.04 3.13
CA GLY A 439 14.43 20.37 1.74
C GLY A 439 13.32 19.97 0.77
N THR A 440 12.95 20.88 -0.16
CA THR A 440 12.02 20.63 -1.25
C THR A 440 12.56 21.06 -2.60
N LEU A 441 12.09 20.44 -3.68
CA LEU A 441 12.45 20.81 -5.06
C LEU A 441 11.49 21.87 -5.61
N TYR A 442 12.06 22.92 -6.18
CA TYR A 442 11.34 23.84 -7.06
C TYR A 442 12.08 23.99 -8.38
N VAL A 443 11.41 23.80 -9.51
CA VAL A 443 11.98 24.05 -10.84
C VAL A 443 11.38 25.35 -11.36
N ASP A 444 12.23 26.35 -11.61
CA ASP A 444 11.77 27.65 -12.08
C ASP A 444 11.37 27.63 -13.58
N GLU A 445 10.86 28.77 -14.07
CA GLU A 445 10.37 28.90 -15.46
C GLU A 445 11.51 28.78 -16.50
N GLU A 446 12.74 29.01 -16.09
CA GLU A 446 13.94 28.79 -16.92
C GLU A 446 14.40 27.32 -16.90
N GLY A 447 13.73 26.43 -16.13
CA GLY A 447 14.08 25.02 -15.97
C GLY A 447 15.22 24.78 -14.98
N THR A 448 15.60 25.77 -14.17
CA THR A 448 16.64 25.64 -13.15
C THR A 448 16.07 24.96 -11.91
N PRO A 449 16.62 23.82 -11.46
CA PRO A 449 16.21 23.22 -10.21
C PRO A 449 16.81 23.96 -9.02
N TRP A 450 15.99 24.21 -8.03
CA TRP A 450 16.33 24.81 -6.74
C TRP A 450 15.97 23.85 -5.61
N MET A 451 16.80 23.78 -4.58
CA MET A 451 16.38 23.28 -3.27
C MET A 451 15.99 24.49 -2.42
N ILE A 452 14.77 24.47 -1.89
CA ILE A 452 14.33 25.37 -0.84
C ILE A 452 14.43 24.57 0.46
N PHE A 453 14.96 25.14 1.51
CA PHE A 453 15.21 24.41 2.76
C PHE A 453 15.30 25.37 3.95
N VAL A 454 15.27 24.80 5.13
CA VAL A 454 15.41 25.54 6.40
C VAL A 454 16.84 25.49 6.88
N HIS A 455 17.44 26.65 7.18
CA HIS A 455 18.57 26.75 8.09
C HIS A 455 18.01 26.88 9.52
N GLU A 456 18.09 25.78 10.25
CA GLU A 456 17.45 25.61 11.55
C GLU A 456 18.04 26.55 12.61
N TRP A 457 17.19 27.09 13.46
CA TRP A 457 17.55 28.02 14.55
C TRP A 457 18.63 27.50 15.50
N THR A 458 18.82 26.18 15.56
CA THR A 458 19.84 25.52 16.40
C THR A 458 21.27 25.80 15.98
N SER A 459 21.50 26.21 14.72
CA SER A 459 22.85 26.51 14.18
C SER A 459 23.00 27.92 13.62
N THR A 460 21.93 28.72 13.64
CA THR A 460 22.04 30.14 13.26
C THR A 460 22.69 30.97 14.37
N PRO A 461 23.42 32.06 14.03
CA PRO A 461 24.16 32.84 15.04
C PRO A 461 23.29 33.51 16.11
N ASP A 462 22.05 33.83 15.80
CA ASP A 462 21.10 34.53 16.68
C ASP A 462 19.96 33.63 17.18
N GLY A 463 19.96 32.35 16.83
CA GLY A 463 18.95 31.38 17.27
C GLY A 463 17.59 31.55 16.58
N ILE A 464 17.53 32.25 15.45
CA ILE A 464 16.31 32.44 14.66
C ILE A 464 16.43 31.67 13.36
N GLY A 465 15.45 30.83 13.06
CA GLY A 465 15.39 30.03 11.83
C GLY A 465 15.32 30.90 10.56
N ARG A 466 15.84 30.37 9.48
CA ARG A 466 15.86 31.00 8.18
C ARG A 466 15.25 30.09 7.13
N MET A 467 14.46 30.64 6.24
CA MET A 467 14.20 30.00 4.97
C MET A 467 15.32 30.33 4.00
N ALA A 468 15.88 29.31 3.36
CA ALA A 468 17.01 29.44 2.45
C ALA A 468 16.75 28.73 1.12
N ALA A 469 17.50 29.10 0.08
CA ALA A 469 17.45 28.45 -1.22
C ALA A 469 18.83 28.37 -1.87
N ALA A 470 19.07 27.33 -2.67
CA ALA A 470 20.25 27.21 -3.51
C ALA A 470 19.90 26.55 -4.85
N LYS A 471 20.58 26.96 -5.93
CA LYS A 471 20.47 26.27 -7.23
C LYS A 471 21.12 24.91 -7.14
N MET A 472 20.45 23.92 -7.70
CA MET A 472 20.98 22.55 -7.81
C MET A 472 21.55 22.28 -9.21
N SER A 473 22.44 21.30 -9.28
CA SER A 473 22.83 20.70 -10.57
C SER A 473 21.61 20.02 -11.22
N GLU A 474 21.59 19.89 -12.56
CA GLU A 474 20.50 19.26 -13.31
C GLU A 474 20.22 17.80 -12.87
N ASP A 475 21.23 17.11 -12.39
CA ASP A 475 21.13 15.75 -11.84
C ASP A 475 20.75 15.69 -10.36
N LEU A 476 20.50 16.86 -9.74
CA LEU A 476 20.09 17.03 -8.35
C LEU A 476 21.07 16.49 -7.30
N THR A 477 22.35 16.29 -7.66
CA THR A 477 23.35 15.68 -6.75
C THR A 477 24.04 16.67 -5.84
N LYS A 478 24.01 17.99 -6.15
CA LYS A 478 24.72 19.02 -5.40
C LYS A 478 24.20 20.43 -5.68
N PHE A 479 24.53 21.37 -4.81
CA PHE A 479 24.39 22.81 -5.09
C PHE A 479 25.40 23.29 -6.14
N VAL A 480 24.97 24.20 -7.00
CA VAL A 480 25.79 24.92 -8.00
C VAL A 480 25.84 26.42 -7.71
N SER A 481 25.23 26.88 -6.64
CA SER A 481 25.32 28.23 -6.08
C SER A 481 25.51 28.17 -4.57
N GLU A 482 26.00 29.27 -3.98
CA GLU A 482 25.91 29.47 -2.54
C GLU A 482 24.43 29.59 -2.13
N PRO A 483 24.04 29.11 -0.93
CA PRO A 483 22.71 29.34 -0.37
C PRO A 483 22.44 30.84 -0.16
N ILE A 484 21.23 31.25 -0.44
CA ILE A 484 20.71 32.61 -0.15
C ILE A 484 19.63 32.52 0.93
N GLU A 485 19.65 33.45 1.87
CA GLU A 485 18.59 33.63 2.85
C GLU A 485 17.40 34.33 2.17
N LEU A 486 16.20 33.77 2.29
CA LEU A 486 14.97 34.34 1.73
C LEU A 486 14.26 35.21 2.76
N PHE A 487 14.04 34.70 3.96
CA PHE A 487 13.41 35.39 5.08
C PHE A 487 13.69 34.70 6.42
N ARG A 488 13.28 35.34 7.51
CA ARG A 488 13.48 34.88 8.88
C ARG A 488 12.17 34.44 9.52
N ALA A 489 12.28 33.58 10.54
CA ALA A 489 11.13 33.10 11.30
C ALA A 489 10.34 34.20 12.01
N ASP A 490 11.01 35.28 12.39
CA ASP A 490 10.44 36.41 13.13
C ASP A 490 9.98 37.61 12.23
N ASP A 491 10.00 37.44 10.92
CA ASP A 491 9.51 38.49 9.97
C ASP A 491 7.99 38.67 10.01
N PRO A 492 7.14 37.60 10.12
CA PRO A 492 5.70 37.78 10.10
C PRO A 492 5.12 38.33 11.40
N SER A 493 4.03 39.09 11.30
CA SER A 493 3.34 39.72 12.44
C SER A 493 2.55 38.72 13.32
N TRP A 494 2.28 37.51 12.82
CA TRP A 494 1.44 36.50 13.48
C TRP A 494 2.21 35.52 14.37
N THR A 495 3.53 35.63 14.45
CA THR A 495 4.38 34.76 15.28
C THR A 495 5.42 35.56 16.07
N ASP A 496 5.86 35.00 17.20
CA ASP A 496 7.03 35.41 17.99
C ASP A 496 8.00 34.24 18.22
N HIS A 497 7.82 33.13 17.47
CA HIS A 497 8.65 31.92 17.55
C HIS A 497 9.80 31.97 16.54
N GLN A 498 10.90 31.27 16.89
CA GLN A 498 12.12 31.21 16.07
C GLN A 498 12.10 30.09 15.03
N VAL A 499 11.01 29.33 14.93
CA VAL A 499 10.89 28.11 14.10
C VAL A 499 10.60 28.45 12.66
N THR A 500 11.29 27.82 11.73
CA THR A 500 10.90 27.71 10.32
C THR A 500 10.83 26.22 9.98
N ASP A 501 9.68 25.77 9.48
CA ASP A 501 9.46 24.38 9.08
C ASP A 501 8.73 24.33 7.74
N GLY A 502 8.78 23.18 7.09
CA GLY A 502 7.99 22.75 5.96
C GLY A 502 7.71 23.82 4.91
N CYS A 503 8.53 23.92 3.88
CA CYS A 503 8.41 24.89 2.81
C CYS A 503 7.89 24.23 1.53
N TRP A 504 6.92 24.87 0.88
CA TRP A 504 6.44 24.43 -0.44
C TRP A 504 6.20 25.65 -1.34
N MET A 505 6.78 25.62 -2.55
CA MET A 505 6.66 26.71 -3.51
C MET A 505 5.42 26.52 -4.39
N TYR A 506 4.71 27.62 -4.64
CA TYR A 506 3.58 27.64 -5.55
C TYR A 506 3.66 28.85 -6.49
N LYS A 507 3.64 28.60 -7.79
CA LYS A 507 3.58 29.64 -8.82
C LYS A 507 2.13 29.91 -9.16
N CYS A 508 1.66 31.10 -8.86
CA CYS A 508 0.30 31.53 -9.14
C CYS A 508 0.08 31.77 -10.64
N GLU A 509 -1.15 31.65 -11.11
CA GLU A 509 -1.54 31.92 -12.51
C GLU A 509 -1.22 33.35 -12.98
N ASN A 510 -1.26 34.29 -12.06
CA ASN A 510 -0.91 35.70 -12.35
C ASN A 510 0.61 35.96 -12.42
N GLY A 511 1.45 34.94 -12.22
CA GLY A 511 2.90 35.01 -12.25
C GLY A 511 3.57 35.33 -10.91
N GLU A 512 2.83 35.53 -9.83
CA GLU A 512 3.40 35.66 -8.49
C GLU A 512 3.97 34.32 -8.03
N LEU A 513 5.09 34.36 -7.30
CA LEU A 513 5.66 33.19 -6.65
C LEU A 513 5.42 33.32 -5.14
N ILE A 514 4.72 32.35 -4.58
CA ILE A 514 4.47 32.26 -3.14
C ILE A 514 5.09 31.00 -2.56
N MET A 515 5.32 31.02 -1.26
CA MET A 515 5.76 29.88 -0.46
C MET A 515 4.80 29.70 0.70
N ILE A 516 4.25 28.53 0.85
CA ILE A 516 3.64 28.13 2.12
C ILE A 516 4.74 27.56 3.03
N TRP A 517 4.67 27.87 4.32
CA TRP A 517 5.64 27.42 5.32
C TRP A 517 5.02 27.40 6.71
N SER A 518 5.65 26.73 7.65
CA SER A 518 5.07 26.49 8.97
C SER A 518 5.89 27.10 10.11
N ASN A 519 5.15 27.57 11.11
CA ASN A 519 5.68 28.11 12.37
C ASN A 519 4.58 27.99 13.44
N PHE A 520 4.83 28.49 14.63
CA PHE A 520 3.84 28.56 15.72
C PHE A 520 3.26 29.97 15.83
N SER A 521 1.95 30.05 15.94
CA SER A 521 1.22 31.24 16.36
C SER A 521 0.75 31.08 17.82
N SER A 522 0.03 32.08 18.35
CA SER A 522 -0.61 31.97 19.65
C SER A 522 -1.63 30.82 19.77
N GLU A 523 -2.07 30.25 18.63
CA GLU A 523 -3.03 29.14 18.54
C GLU A 523 -2.35 27.77 18.36
N GLY A 524 -1.02 27.70 18.29
CA GLY A 524 -0.24 26.51 18.03
C GLY A 524 0.37 26.51 16.63
N TYR A 525 0.72 25.31 16.15
CA TYR A 525 1.34 25.11 14.84
C TYR A 525 0.40 25.53 13.71
N CYS A 526 0.93 26.23 12.70
CA CYS A 526 0.14 26.85 11.65
C CYS A 526 0.90 26.94 10.32
N VAL A 527 0.19 27.33 9.25
CA VAL A 527 0.76 27.53 7.92
C VAL A 527 0.57 28.98 7.49
N GLY A 528 1.67 29.67 7.19
CA GLY A 528 1.71 31.01 6.64
C GLY A 528 2.01 31.04 5.15
N ILE A 529 1.92 32.22 4.54
CA ILE A 529 2.29 32.49 3.15
C ILE A 529 3.34 33.59 3.11
N ALA A 530 4.43 33.34 2.38
CA ALA A 530 5.41 34.34 1.99
C ALA A 530 5.35 34.59 0.49
N ARG A 531 5.71 35.83 0.02
CA ARG A 531 5.64 36.28 -1.37
C ARG A 531 6.95 36.82 -1.86
N SER A 532 7.35 36.41 -3.06
CA SER A 532 8.45 37.05 -3.80
C SER A 532 7.96 38.30 -4.55
N ASP A 533 8.69 39.40 -4.43
CA ASP A 533 8.34 40.68 -5.06
C ASP A 533 8.51 40.70 -6.60
N ASN A 534 9.25 39.75 -7.14
CA ASN A 534 9.57 39.68 -8.57
C ASN A 534 9.13 38.35 -9.23
N GLY A 535 8.45 37.46 -8.48
CA GLY A 535 7.99 36.16 -8.95
C GLY A 535 9.10 35.13 -9.15
N LYS A 536 10.32 35.33 -8.62
CA LYS A 536 11.47 34.46 -8.67
C LYS A 536 11.95 34.07 -7.27
N VAL A 537 12.71 32.98 -7.17
CA VAL A 537 13.25 32.46 -5.89
C VAL A 537 14.16 33.50 -5.23
N ASP A 538 15.00 34.17 -6.00
CA ASP A 538 15.98 35.17 -5.54
C ASP A 538 15.42 36.59 -5.39
N GLY A 539 14.09 36.75 -5.37
CA GLY A 539 13.42 38.02 -5.06
C GLY A 539 13.48 38.39 -3.58
N ASN A 540 12.95 39.60 -3.24
CA ASN A 540 12.73 39.96 -1.84
C ASN A 540 11.41 39.33 -1.36
N TRP A 541 11.45 38.70 -0.23
CA TRP A 541 10.30 37.99 0.33
C TRP A 541 9.60 38.82 1.40
N SER A 542 8.28 38.85 1.36
CA SER A 542 7.42 39.48 2.37
C SER A 542 6.39 38.45 2.88
N GLN A 543 5.87 38.68 4.07
CA GLN A 543 4.93 37.79 4.72
C GLN A 543 3.49 38.30 4.60
N ASP A 544 2.55 37.37 4.36
CA ASP A 544 1.13 37.71 4.46
C ASP A 544 0.72 37.82 5.94
N ASP A 545 -0.17 38.74 6.26
CA ASP A 545 -0.73 38.92 7.61
C ASP A 545 -1.73 37.80 7.99
N LYS A 546 -2.26 37.07 7.00
CA LYS A 546 -3.25 36.02 7.20
C LYS A 546 -2.59 34.66 7.03
N LEU A 547 -2.88 33.78 7.97
CA LEU A 547 -2.51 32.36 7.88
C LEU A 547 -3.37 31.64 6.84
N LEU A 548 -2.77 30.71 6.12
CA LEU A 548 -3.49 29.74 5.27
C LEU A 548 -4.19 28.68 6.12
N TYR A 549 -3.54 28.27 7.23
CA TYR A 549 -4.12 27.36 8.20
C TYR A 549 -3.77 27.77 9.64
N SER A 550 -4.78 27.78 10.51
CA SER A 550 -4.64 27.83 11.96
C SER A 550 -5.75 27.05 12.65
N LYS A 551 -5.55 26.72 13.93
CA LYS A 551 -6.53 26.00 14.74
C LYS A 551 -7.92 26.66 14.74
N SER A 552 -8.01 27.97 14.80
CA SER A 552 -9.29 28.70 14.82
C SER A 552 -10.14 28.50 13.57
N MET A 553 -9.54 28.12 12.43
CA MET A 553 -10.26 27.89 11.18
C MET A 553 -11.10 26.59 11.21
N THR A 554 -10.64 25.58 11.96
CA THR A 554 -11.39 24.34 12.19
C THR A 554 -12.03 24.30 13.57
N GLY A 555 -11.49 25.04 14.56
CA GLY A 555 -11.90 25.02 15.96
C GLY A 555 -11.47 23.75 16.70
N GLU A 556 -10.67 22.86 16.09
CA GLU A 556 -10.34 21.55 16.63
C GLU A 556 -8.86 21.43 17.03
N TYR A 557 -7.95 21.38 16.07
CA TYR A 557 -6.52 21.14 16.32
C TYR A 557 -5.62 22.07 15.53
N ASP A 558 -4.42 22.29 16.07
CA ASP A 558 -3.30 22.88 15.35
C ASP A 558 -2.75 21.89 14.30
N GLY A 559 -1.98 22.38 13.35
CA GLY A 559 -1.37 21.56 12.32
C GLY A 559 -0.53 22.39 11.35
N GLY A 560 0.28 21.72 10.58
CA GLY A 560 1.17 22.37 9.63
C GLY A 560 2.06 21.38 8.91
N HIS A 561 3.24 21.85 8.50
CA HIS A 561 4.17 21.22 7.57
C HIS A 561 3.43 20.81 6.30
N GLY A 562 2.92 21.84 5.60
CA GLY A 562 1.98 21.66 4.49
C GLY A 562 2.66 21.57 3.15
N MET A 563 2.06 20.79 2.24
CA MET A 563 2.35 20.81 0.82
C MET A 563 1.05 20.92 0.01
N ILE A 564 1.16 21.28 -1.25
CA ILE A 564 0.02 21.42 -2.16
C ILE A 564 0.04 20.27 -3.15
N PHE A 565 -1.10 19.62 -3.33
CA PHE A 565 -1.26 18.61 -4.37
C PHE A 565 -2.64 18.72 -5.04
N TYR A 566 -2.76 18.09 -6.20
CA TYR A 566 -4.04 17.96 -6.90
C TYR A 566 -4.54 16.53 -6.75
N SER A 567 -5.81 16.39 -6.41
CA SER A 567 -6.46 15.08 -6.36
C SER A 567 -6.71 14.54 -7.77
N ILE A 568 -7.11 13.28 -7.83
CA ILE A 568 -7.49 12.62 -9.09
C ILE A 568 -8.69 13.28 -9.77
N THR A 569 -9.51 14.03 -9.01
CA THR A 569 -10.64 14.83 -9.56
C THR A 569 -10.20 16.20 -10.05
N GLY A 570 -8.95 16.60 -9.81
CA GLY A 570 -8.42 17.92 -10.12
C GLY A 570 -8.65 18.97 -9.02
N GLN A 571 -9.23 18.59 -7.86
CA GLN A 571 -9.34 19.48 -6.71
C GLN A 571 -7.95 19.73 -6.11
N MET A 572 -7.61 20.99 -5.85
CA MET A 572 -6.39 21.36 -5.14
C MET A 572 -6.58 21.20 -3.63
N TYR A 573 -5.60 20.57 -2.98
CA TYR A 573 -5.58 20.37 -1.54
C TYR A 573 -4.28 20.87 -0.91
N LEU A 574 -4.42 21.44 0.29
CA LEU A 574 -3.33 21.57 1.26
C LEU A 574 -3.30 20.29 2.10
N SER A 575 -2.17 19.57 2.09
CA SER A 575 -1.89 18.46 3.00
C SER A 575 -1.17 18.99 4.23
N ILE A 576 -1.63 18.68 5.42
CA ILE A 576 -0.96 18.99 6.70
C ILE A 576 -0.99 17.76 7.61
N HIS A 577 -0.11 17.68 8.60
CA HIS A 577 -0.37 16.82 9.75
C HIS A 577 -1.14 17.59 10.82
N SER A 578 -2.14 16.96 11.43
CA SER A 578 -2.94 17.52 12.51
C SER A 578 -3.44 16.40 13.43
N PRO A 579 -3.39 16.56 14.77
CA PRO A 579 -2.77 17.69 15.50
C PRO A 579 -1.24 17.66 15.40
N ASN A 580 -0.55 18.79 15.63
CA ASN A 580 0.89 18.78 15.85
C ASN A 580 1.24 18.28 17.26
N SER A 581 0.43 18.67 18.26
CA SER A 581 0.56 18.21 19.64
C SER A 581 -0.79 18.13 20.31
N ALA A 582 -1.35 16.93 20.45
CA ALA A 582 -2.61 16.73 21.14
C ALA A 582 -2.39 16.37 22.61
N GLY A 583 -2.95 17.19 23.51
CA GLY A 583 -2.96 16.89 24.96
C GLY A 583 -3.80 15.67 25.34
N ASP A 584 -4.68 15.17 24.46
CA ASP A 584 -5.54 14.00 24.62
C ASP A 584 -4.93 12.68 24.10
N GLY A 585 -3.70 12.72 23.58
CA GLY A 585 -2.97 11.55 23.08
C GLY A 585 -3.32 11.15 21.65
N ARG A 586 -4.05 11.95 20.89
CA ARG A 586 -4.23 11.73 19.45
C ARG A 586 -2.90 11.80 18.73
N LYS A 587 -2.79 11.02 17.67
CA LYS A 587 -1.60 10.97 16.83
C LYS A 587 -1.72 11.94 15.67
N GLU A 588 -0.58 12.40 15.18
CA GLU A 588 -0.49 13.21 13.98
C GLU A 588 -1.02 12.41 12.79
N THR A 589 -2.03 12.92 12.12
CA THR A 589 -2.68 12.27 10.97
C THR A 589 -2.71 13.25 9.80
N PRO A 590 -2.51 12.81 8.54
CA PRO A 590 -2.69 13.67 7.40
C PRO A 590 -4.13 14.19 7.29
N VAL A 591 -4.27 15.49 7.12
CA VAL A 591 -5.53 16.17 6.85
C VAL A 591 -5.38 16.93 5.53
N PHE A 592 -6.35 16.73 4.64
CA PHE A 592 -6.39 17.37 3.33
C PHE A 592 -7.49 18.42 3.32
N ILE A 593 -7.13 19.65 3.03
CA ILE A 593 -8.04 20.80 3.05
C ILE A 593 -8.14 21.36 1.64
N ALA A 594 -9.36 21.35 1.07
CA ALA A 594 -9.59 21.91 -0.25
C ALA A 594 -9.26 23.39 -0.27
N ILE A 595 -8.38 23.77 -1.19
CA ILE A 595 -7.96 25.15 -1.41
C ILE A 595 -8.13 25.49 -2.89
N ARG A 596 -8.10 26.79 -3.19
CA ARG A 596 -8.05 27.32 -4.54
C ARG A 596 -7.17 28.55 -4.59
N GLU A 597 -6.70 28.85 -5.79
CA GLU A 597 -6.11 30.15 -6.04
C GLU A 597 -7.20 31.23 -6.21
N GLU A 598 -7.00 32.38 -5.59
CA GLU A 598 -7.86 33.53 -5.72
C GLU A 598 -7.03 34.82 -5.66
N ASN A 599 -7.01 35.59 -6.76
CA ASN A 599 -6.29 36.87 -6.85
C ASN A 599 -4.79 36.77 -6.46
N GLY A 600 -4.09 35.71 -6.91
CA GLY A 600 -2.66 35.51 -6.65
C GLY A 600 -2.33 35.06 -5.24
N THR A 601 -3.29 34.50 -4.52
CA THR A 601 -3.06 33.85 -3.22
C THR A 601 -3.85 32.56 -3.10
N LEU A 602 -3.54 31.78 -2.07
CA LEU A 602 -4.28 30.56 -1.75
C LEU A 602 -5.31 30.85 -0.67
N VAL A 603 -6.52 30.35 -0.87
CA VAL A 603 -7.63 30.45 0.08
C VAL A 603 -8.32 29.08 0.22
N TRP A 604 -9.02 28.88 1.33
CA TRP A 604 -9.88 27.70 1.46
C TRP A 604 -10.99 27.73 0.44
N ASP A 605 -11.28 26.58 -0.15
CA ASP A 605 -12.40 26.41 -1.06
C ASP A 605 -13.67 26.11 -0.23
N ASN A 606 -14.36 27.18 0.23
CA ASN A 606 -15.51 27.13 1.13
C ASN A 606 -16.84 26.98 0.40
#